data_96a650b0d51694342567e080d9840813
#
_entry.id   96a650b0d51694342567e080d9840813
#
_cell.length_a   1.000
_cell.length_b   1.000
_cell.length_c   1.000
_cell.angle_alpha   90.00
_cell.angle_beta   90.00
_cell.angle_gamma   90.00
#
_symmetry.space_group_name_H-M   'P 1'
#
loop_
_entity.id
_entity.type
_entity.pdbx_description
1 polymer ?
#
loop_
_entity_poly.entity_id
_entity_poly.type
_entity_poly.pdbx_seq_one_letter_code
_entity_poly.pdbx_strand_id
1 'polypeptide(L)'
;MKIFGIGTDIVNIKRMKRTLKSKNNNFRKRIFSKNEITYCEKRKNSSSYYAKRFAAKEALSKALGTGIRKGINFRDIEILNDNFGKPSIKLKGSTAIFLKKKIKNKKYSIYLSLSDDVPWAQATVIVSYN
;
A
#
# COMPACT_ATOMS: atom_id res chain seq x y z
N MET A 1 9.22 18.58 12.42
CA MET A 1 8.40 17.54 11.77
C MET A 1 6.94 17.90 11.83
N LYS A 2 6.26 17.79 10.71
CA LYS A 2 4.82 17.99 10.62
C LYS A 2 4.15 16.74 10.09
N ILE A 3 2.97 16.45 10.57
CA ILE A 3 2.15 15.35 10.04
C ILE A 3 1.37 15.89 8.85
N PHE A 4 1.58 15.30 7.68
CA PHE A 4 0.81 15.62 6.49
C PHE A 4 -0.56 14.95 6.53
N GLY A 5 -0.59 13.67 6.91
CA GLY A 5 -1.83 12.93 6.97
C GLY A 5 -1.67 11.56 7.60
N ILE A 6 -2.81 10.99 7.97
CA ILE A 6 -2.90 9.64 8.50
C ILE A 6 -3.98 8.90 7.71
N GLY A 7 -3.75 7.63 7.47
CA GLY A 7 -4.72 6.79 6.78
C GLY A 7 -4.75 5.40 7.39
N THR A 8 -5.91 4.81 7.33
CA THR A 8 -6.11 3.42 7.77
C THR A 8 -7.08 2.74 6.83
N ASP A 9 -6.90 1.45 6.65
CA ASP A 9 -7.77 0.64 5.82
C ASP A 9 -7.86 -0.77 6.37
N ILE A 10 -8.98 -1.42 6.11
CA ILE A 10 -9.23 -2.79 6.53
C ILE A 10 -9.77 -3.57 5.32
N VAL A 11 -9.24 -4.77 5.10
CA VAL A 11 -9.54 -5.60 3.94
C VAL A 11 -9.93 -7.00 4.41
N ASN A 12 -10.99 -7.53 3.84
CA ASN A 12 -11.39 -8.90 4.10
C ASN A 12 -10.55 -9.86 3.26
N ILE A 13 -9.76 -10.71 3.93
CA ILE A 13 -8.81 -11.61 3.28
C ILE A 13 -9.53 -12.63 2.38
N LYS A 14 -10.68 -13.12 2.82
CA LYS A 14 -11.45 -14.08 2.01
C LYS A 14 -11.98 -13.45 0.73
N ARG A 15 -12.39 -12.18 0.81
CA ARG A 15 -12.83 -11.43 -0.38
C ARG A 15 -11.64 -11.22 -1.33
N MET A 16 -10.47 -10.88 -0.79
CA MET A 16 -9.26 -10.74 -1.62
C MET A 16 -8.94 -12.05 -2.33
N LYS A 17 -9.01 -13.17 -1.61
CA LYS A 17 -8.77 -14.48 -2.20
C LYS A 17 -9.71 -14.76 -3.37
N ARG A 18 -11.00 -14.47 -3.21
CA ARG A 18 -11.98 -14.63 -4.29
C ARG A 18 -11.67 -13.72 -5.48
N THR A 19 -11.32 -12.47 -5.21
CA THR A 19 -10.97 -11.51 -6.25
C THR A 19 -9.75 -11.96 -7.05
N LEU A 20 -8.71 -12.44 -6.36
CA LEU A 20 -7.50 -12.95 -7.01
C LEU A 20 -7.79 -14.14 -7.92
N LYS A 21 -8.72 -15.01 -7.52
CA LYS A 21 -9.10 -16.17 -8.33
C LYS A 21 -9.96 -15.78 -9.54
N SER A 22 -10.91 -14.87 -9.36
CA SER A 22 -11.91 -14.54 -10.38
C SER A 22 -11.40 -13.54 -11.41
N LYS A 23 -10.44 -12.70 -11.06
CA LYS A 23 -9.98 -11.60 -11.91
C LYS A 23 -8.70 -11.92 -12.69
N ASN A 24 -8.17 -13.12 -12.54
CA ASN A 24 -6.94 -13.59 -13.16
C ASN A 24 -5.75 -12.66 -12.89
N ASN A 25 -4.73 -12.69 -13.77
CA ASN A 25 -3.50 -11.92 -13.56
C ASN A 25 -3.67 -10.42 -13.82
N ASN A 26 -4.72 -10.00 -14.51
CA ASN A 26 -4.92 -8.57 -14.82
C ASN A 26 -5.14 -7.74 -13.56
N PHE A 27 -5.92 -8.27 -12.59
CA PHE A 27 -6.11 -7.61 -11.31
C PHE A 27 -4.76 -7.43 -10.59
N ARG A 28 -3.98 -8.52 -10.50
CA ARG A 28 -2.68 -8.46 -9.81
C ARG A 28 -1.76 -7.40 -10.43
N LYS A 29 -1.62 -7.43 -11.75
CA LYS A 29 -0.72 -6.52 -12.46
C LYS A 29 -1.14 -5.06 -12.36
N ARG A 30 -2.43 -4.80 -12.28
CA ARG A 30 -2.95 -3.44 -12.19
C ARG A 30 -2.70 -2.82 -10.80
N ILE A 31 -2.75 -3.65 -9.76
CA ILE A 31 -2.67 -3.18 -8.37
C ILE A 31 -1.24 -3.29 -7.82
N PHE A 32 -0.56 -4.38 -8.12
CA PHE A 32 0.70 -4.74 -7.47
C PHE A 32 1.88 -4.68 -8.42
N SER A 33 3.03 -4.26 -7.90
CA SER A 33 4.27 -4.29 -8.66
C SER A 33 4.75 -5.74 -8.84
N LYS A 34 5.68 -5.92 -9.77
CA LYS A 34 6.29 -7.23 -10.02
C LYS A 34 6.93 -7.79 -8.74
N ASN A 35 7.63 -6.94 -7.98
CA ASN A 35 8.27 -7.34 -6.73
C ASN A 35 7.24 -7.77 -5.70
N GLU A 36 6.13 -7.06 -5.60
CA GLU A 36 5.06 -7.40 -4.67
C GLU A 36 4.43 -8.74 -5.01
N ILE A 37 4.18 -8.99 -6.30
CA ILE A 37 3.62 -10.25 -6.76
C ILE A 37 4.57 -11.39 -6.42
N THR A 38 5.85 -11.24 -6.74
CA THR A 38 6.86 -12.26 -6.44
C THR A 38 6.91 -12.56 -4.95
N TYR A 39 6.90 -11.52 -4.11
CA TYR A 39 6.92 -11.69 -2.66
C TYR A 39 5.70 -12.47 -2.16
N CYS A 40 4.50 -12.09 -2.60
CA CYS A 40 3.26 -12.71 -2.15
C CYS A 40 3.13 -14.15 -2.61
N GLU A 41 3.49 -14.45 -3.87
CA GLU A 41 3.32 -15.78 -4.45
C GLU A 41 4.21 -16.84 -3.79
N LYS A 42 5.30 -16.44 -3.15
CA LYS A 42 6.18 -17.37 -2.44
C LYS A 42 5.61 -17.84 -1.11
N ARG A 43 4.51 -17.26 -0.64
CA ARG A 43 3.96 -17.53 0.68
C ARG A 43 2.72 -18.39 0.58
N LYS A 44 2.56 -19.31 1.56
CA LYS A 44 1.41 -20.24 1.58
C LYS A 44 0.08 -19.51 1.64
N ASN A 45 -0.01 -18.47 2.46
CA ASN A 45 -1.22 -17.67 2.60
C ASN A 45 -1.10 -16.40 1.77
N SER A 46 -0.86 -16.55 0.45
CA SER A 46 -0.61 -15.41 -0.44
C SER A 46 -1.71 -14.37 -0.36
N SER A 47 -2.97 -14.77 -0.25
CA SER A 47 -4.09 -13.84 -0.18
C SER A 47 -4.01 -12.89 1.01
N SER A 48 -3.49 -13.36 2.15
CA SER A 48 -3.26 -12.50 3.32
C SER A 48 -2.22 -11.43 3.03
N TYR A 49 -1.14 -11.80 2.34
CA TYR A 49 -0.09 -10.85 1.98
C TYR A 49 -0.55 -9.85 0.93
N TYR A 50 -1.35 -10.28 -0.04
CA TYR A 50 -1.97 -9.35 -0.99
C TYR A 50 -2.94 -8.41 -0.29
N ALA A 51 -3.75 -8.92 0.63
CA ALA A 51 -4.71 -8.11 1.35
C ALA A 51 -4.04 -7.02 2.19
N LYS A 52 -2.95 -7.36 2.88
CA LYS A 52 -2.19 -6.38 3.67
C LYS A 52 -1.59 -5.29 2.77
N ARG A 53 -1.05 -5.68 1.61
CA ARG A 53 -0.50 -4.70 0.67
C ARG A 53 -1.57 -3.81 0.07
N PHE A 54 -2.70 -4.39 -0.27
CA PHE A 54 -3.82 -3.60 -0.78
C PHE A 54 -4.29 -2.60 0.27
N ALA A 55 -4.43 -3.04 1.52
CA ALA A 55 -4.81 -2.16 2.63
C ALA A 55 -3.79 -1.03 2.81
N ALA A 56 -2.50 -1.32 2.69
CA ALA A 56 -1.44 -0.31 2.81
C ALA A 56 -1.54 0.76 1.71
N LYS A 57 -1.81 0.35 0.47
CA LYS A 57 -1.97 1.27 -0.66
C LYS A 57 -3.18 2.18 -0.46
N GLU A 58 -4.30 1.60 -0.05
CA GLU A 58 -5.50 2.37 0.24
C GLU A 58 -5.28 3.32 1.43
N ALA A 59 -4.63 2.85 2.49
CA ALA A 59 -4.34 3.67 3.66
C ALA A 59 -3.46 4.87 3.30
N LEU A 60 -2.45 4.65 2.45
CA LEU A 60 -1.61 5.77 1.99
C LEU A 60 -2.44 6.78 1.20
N SER A 61 -3.30 6.33 0.30
CA SER A 61 -4.13 7.23 -0.48
C SER A 61 -5.03 8.08 0.41
N LYS A 62 -5.53 7.51 1.50
CA LYS A 62 -6.29 8.25 2.50
C LYS A 62 -5.43 9.25 3.25
N ALA A 63 -4.19 8.88 3.59
CA ALA A 63 -3.25 9.80 4.23
C ALA A 63 -2.91 10.99 3.34
N LEU A 64 -2.88 10.78 2.01
CA LEU A 64 -2.69 11.86 1.04
C LEU A 64 -3.95 12.72 0.87
N GLY A 65 -5.10 12.26 1.36
CA GLY A 65 -6.35 12.99 1.32
C GLY A 65 -7.14 12.85 0.03
N THR A 66 -6.71 12.00 -0.88
CA THR A 66 -7.30 11.90 -2.23
C THR A 66 -8.07 10.61 -2.48
N GLY A 67 -7.69 9.51 -1.82
CA GLY A 67 -8.02 8.19 -2.31
C GLY A 67 -7.26 7.88 -3.60
N ILE A 68 -7.55 6.74 -4.22
CA ILE A 68 -6.89 6.32 -5.46
C ILE A 68 -7.57 7.00 -6.63
N ARG A 69 -7.05 8.15 -7.04
CA ARG A 69 -7.56 8.92 -8.18
C ARG A 69 -6.61 10.08 -8.49
N LYS A 70 -6.80 10.74 -9.64
CA LYS A 70 -6.13 12.01 -10.02
C LYS A 70 -4.62 11.98 -9.85
N GLY A 71 -3.99 10.96 -10.42
CA GLY A 71 -2.54 10.83 -10.38
C GLY A 71 -2.03 9.98 -9.23
N ILE A 72 -2.90 9.49 -8.36
CA ILE A 72 -2.54 8.55 -7.31
C ILE A 72 -2.86 7.15 -7.83
N ASN A 73 -1.82 6.35 -8.05
CA ASN A 73 -1.95 5.02 -8.64
C ASN A 73 -1.47 3.93 -7.69
N PHE A 74 -2.16 2.80 -7.69
CA PHE A 74 -1.78 1.65 -6.86
C PHE A 74 -0.33 1.23 -7.07
N ARG A 75 0.11 1.13 -8.32
CA ARG A 75 1.46 0.62 -8.63
C ARG A 75 2.57 1.58 -8.24
N ASP A 76 2.26 2.86 -8.08
CA ASP A 76 3.23 3.85 -7.62
C ASP A 76 3.51 3.74 -6.12
N ILE A 77 2.69 2.98 -5.40
CA ILE A 77 2.80 2.79 -3.96
C ILE A 77 3.33 1.38 -3.75
N GLU A 78 4.64 1.25 -3.66
CA GLU A 78 5.24 -0.08 -3.55
C GLU A 78 5.54 -0.41 -2.10
N ILE A 79 5.06 -1.57 -1.68
CA ILE A 79 5.30 -2.08 -0.32
C ILE A 79 6.53 -2.98 -0.36
N LEU A 80 7.52 -2.63 0.44
CA LEU A 80 8.77 -3.38 0.56
C LEU A 80 8.89 -3.96 1.95
N ASN A 81 9.67 -5.00 2.09
CA ASN A 81 9.98 -5.60 3.38
C ASN A 81 11.49 -5.71 3.53
N ASP A 82 12.01 -5.37 4.72
CA ASP A 82 13.43 -5.58 4.99
C ASP A 82 13.70 -7.05 5.35
N ASN A 83 14.96 -7.35 5.68
CA ASN A 83 15.36 -8.73 6.00
C ASN A 83 14.67 -9.28 7.24
N PHE A 84 14.13 -8.43 8.09
CA PHE A 84 13.42 -8.81 9.30
C PHE A 84 11.90 -8.81 9.10
N GLY A 85 11.44 -8.55 7.87
CA GLY A 85 10.03 -8.53 7.55
C GLY A 85 9.33 -7.20 7.81
N LYS A 86 10.07 -6.17 8.25
CA LYS A 86 9.45 -4.87 8.51
C LYS A 86 9.00 -4.22 7.20
N PRO A 87 7.72 -3.84 7.10
CA PRO A 87 7.22 -3.23 5.88
C PRO A 87 7.57 -1.74 5.80
N SER A 88 7.71 -1.25 4.57
CA SER A 88 7.89 0.16 4.28
C SER A 88 7.22 0.49 2.95
N ILE A 89 7.02 1.77 2.68
CA ILE A 89 6.41 2.23 1.44
C ILE A 89 7.41 3.08 0.67
N LYS A 90 7.56 2.75 -0.62
CA LYS A 90 8.30 3.56 -1.58
C LYS A 90 7.32 4.15 -2.58
N LEU A 91 7.33 5.48 -2.72
CA LEU A 91 6.51 6.17 -3.71
C LEU A 91 7.28 6.36 -5.00
N LYS A 92 6.57 6.22 -6.12
CA LYS A 92 7.11 6.39 -7.46
C LYS A 92 6.14 7.20 -8.31
N GLY A 93 6.60 7.60 -9.49
CA GLY A 93 5.76 8.17 -10.53
C GLY A 93 4.93 9.37 -10.11
N SER A 94 3.73 9.47 -10.66
CA SER A 94 2.84 10.60 -10.42
C SER A 94 2.42 10.74 -8.95
N THR A 95 2.36 9.64 -8.22
CA THR A 95 2.00 9.68 -6.80
C THR A 95 3.10 10.38 -5.99
N ALA A 96 4.37 10.07 -6.27
CA ALA A 96 5.50 10.76 -5.63
C ALA A 96 5.50 12.26 -5.97
N ILE A 97 5.24 12.58 -7.23
CA ILE A 97 5.16 13.98 -7.69
C ILE A 97 4.05 14.72 -6.97
N PHE A 98 2.89 14.09 -6.82
CA PHE A 98 1.75 14.69 -6.11
C PHE A 98 2.15 15.10 -4.69
N LEU A 99 2.74 14.18 -3.93
CA LEU A 99 3.13 14.47 -2.55
C LEU A 99 4.18 15.60 -2.49
N LYS A 100 5.20 15.51 -3.33
CA LYS A 100 6.25 16.54 -3.36
C LYS A 100 5.69 17.94 -3.61
N LYS A 101 4.75 18.05 -4.53
CA LYS A 101 4.09 19.34 -4.78
C LYS A 101 3.35 19.85 -3.55
N LYS A 102 2.61 18.98 -2.87
CA LYS A 102 1.83 19.38 -1.70
C LYS A 102 2.71 19.87 -0.56
N ILE A 103 3.89 19.32 -0.39
CA ILE A 103 4.80 19.69 0.70
C ILE A 103 5.93 20.62 0.23
N LYS A 104 5.82 21.18 -0.98
CA LYS A 104 6.78 22.14 -1.55
C LYS A 104 8.21 21.57 -1.58
N ASN A 105 8.33 20.32 -2.02
CA ASN A 105 9.59 19.60 -2.17
C ASN A 105 10.38 19.40 -0.87
N LYS A 106 9.74 19.51 0.27
CA LYS A 106 10.37 19.18 1.55
C LYS A 106 10.58 17.67 1.66
N LYS A 107 11.46 17.28 2.56
CA LYS A 107 11.69 15.85 2.82
C LYS A 107 10.48 15.27 3.53
N TYR A 108 10.13 14.03 3.18
CA TYR A 108 9.03 13.34 3.83
C TYR A 108 9.45 11.97 4.31
N SER A 109 8.69 11.44 5.24
CA SER A 109 8.82 10.08 5.74
C SER A 109 7.44 9.45 5.77
N ILE A 110 7.39 8.16 5.46
CA ILE A 110 6.16 7.39 5.49
C ILE A 110 6.35 6.25 6.48
N TYR A 111 5.43 6.15 7.43
CA TYR A 111 5.45 5.12 8.45
C TYR A 111 4.28 4.18 8.19
N LEU A 112 4.53 2.89 8.25
CA LEU A 112 3.56 1.85 7.91
C LEU A 112 3.53 0.79 8.99
N SER A 113 2.33 0.44 9.42
CA SER A 113 2.10 -0.72 10.28
C SER A 113 1.04 -1.59 9.63
N LEU A 114 1.33 -2.89 9.56
CA LEU A 114 0.42 -3.90 9.01
C LEU A 114 0.09 -4.90 10.08
N SER A 115 -1.16 -5.35 10.12
CA SER A 115 -1.57 -6.44 10.99
C SER A 115 -2.68 -7.24 10.33
N ASP A 116 -2.81 -8.49 10.73
CA ASP A 116 -3.91 -9.31 10.29
C ASP A 116 -4.41 -10.18 11.43
N ASP A 117 -5.72 -10.37 11.44
CA ASP A 117 -6.42 -11.28 12.32
C ASP A 117 -7.58 -11.82 11.50
N VAL A 118 -7.42 -13.04 11.02
CA VAL A 118 -8.34 -13.64 10.04
C VAL A 118 -9.78 -13.47 10.50
N PRO A 119 -10.67 -12.95 9.66
CA PRO A 119 -10.53 -12.73 8.20
C PRO A 119 -10.05 -11.32 7.80
N TRP A 120 -9.49 -10.53 8.71
CA TRP A 120 -9.19 -9.12 8.46
C TRP A 120 -7.70 -8.87 8.31
N ALA A 121 -7.35 -8.01 7.35
CA ALA A 121 -6.03 -7.40 7.21
C ALA A 121 -6.20 -5.89 7.40
N GLN A 122 -5.25 -5.26 8.10
CA GLN A 122 -5.33 -3.85 8.46
C GLN A 122 -4.01 -3.17 8.18
N ALA A 123 -4.08 -1.91 7.73
CA ALA A 123 -2.91 -1.07 7.55
C ALA A 123 -3.14 0.29 8.17
N THR A 124 -2.09 0.85 8.74
CA THR A 124 -2.07 2.24 9.22
C THR A 124 -0.85 2.92 8.63
N VAL A 125 -1.06 4.12 8.08
CA VAL A 125 -0.02 4.91 7.43
C VAL A 125 0.00 6.31 8.02
N ILE A 126 1.19 6.81 8.31
CA ILE A 126 1.40 8.20 8.70
C ILE A 126 2.41 8.79 7.72
N VAL A 127 2.09 9.95 7.15
CA VAL A 127 3.00 10.71 6.29
C VAL A 127 3.42 11.96 7.05
N SER A 128 4.72 12.14 7.22
CA SER A 128 5.28 13.33 7.87
C SER A 128 6.24 14.04 6.92
N TYR A 129 6.51 15.31 7.19
CA TYR A 129 7.47 16.07 6.41
C TYR A 129 8.13 17.16 7.28
N ASN A 130 9.24 17.69 6.80
CA ASN A 130 9.99 18.75 7.51
C ASN A 130 9.82 20.10 6.86
#